data_b8c41ddee91bdd00e4d6b9357b7d1e1f
#
_entry.id   b8c41ddee91bdd00e4d6b9357b7d1e1f
#
_cell.length_a   1.000
_cell.length_b   1.000
_cell.length_c   1.000
_cell.angle_alpha   90.00
_cell.angle_beta   90.00
_cell.angle_gamma   90.00
#
_symmetry.space_group_name_H-M   'P 1'
#
loop_
_entity.id
_entity.type
_entity.pdbx_description
1 polymer ?
#
loop_
_entity_poly.entity_id
_entity_poly.type
_entity_poly.pdbx_seq_one_letter_code
_entity_poly.pdbx_strand_id
1 'polypeptide(L)'
;MKDVLKVLSRRHLDRRKDVLLTTVSGVASTKPALLTYFDTKVPSIGIITTKSFQVEVNPGNREPVICETERGNFGNSVGLRNPGLEQALYELRKLRSEHDFNALLNVSLSANSIEDFITLVKAFDEVADMVELNFSCPHASVGYGSSIGCDQSIAAQYVRSIKEATTSCKAPLFVKLTPNVQDIGLIAKAVVESGADGLVAINTVGPIVHIDPVSGTPILQNKLGGKGGCSGRQVFPNALEAVKAIRLACGDDIPLIGMGGVSEGWEAALLIEAGADAVGIGSALGTVDQRTWPAYLASVKAEAQALLLSTGKIVVPSSSSFLSAERQMAYEKHVVTAFKQYGKDTVLITLDGKLDCKAGQFAFLWLPMIGEKPFSVAHNDPLTFIIKKRGPFSEALCNLSVGSELFVRGLYGAQLENKPTKQALLIAGGTGVAVLPSLASQLKEQGTQMTILIGTSEEVSGKALLEDELGAFGSFTCIADRGRPGRVLDLLDTIALDPGMACYLVGPEIFMAIASRKLLGRGITEENLYLSMERMTLCGIGMCGECACGDRLTCRWGTFMRYDFLKREASELLAYD
;
A
#
# COMPACT_ATOMS: atom_id res chain seq x y z
N MET A 1 -25.46 5.87 14.00
CA MET A 1 -25.29 5.47 12.58
C MET A 1 -25.90 6.51 11.67
N LYS A 2 -25.20 6.96 10.66
CA LYS A 2 -25.69 7.90 9.67
C LYS A 2 -26.69 7.19 8.75
N ASP A 3 -27.72 7.88 8.30
CA ASP A 3 -28.67 7.31 7.33
C ASP A 3 -28.02 7.25 5.94
N VAL A 4 -27.36 6.12 5.65
CA VAL A 4 -26.60 5.87 4.43
C VAL A 4 -27.48 6.01 3.19
N LEU A 5 -28.68 5.44 3.23
CA LEU A 5 -29.59 5.46 2.09
C LEU A 5 -30.04 6.89 1.80
N LYS A 6 -30.23 7.72 2.82
CA LYS A 6 -30.53 9.14 2.64
C LYS A 6 -29.35 9.92 2.06
N VAL A 7 -28.12 9.63 2.49
CA VAL A 7 -26.90 10.25 1.96
C VAL A 7 -26.69 9.89 0.49
N LEU A 8 -27.05 8.67 0.07
CA LEU A 8 -26.88 8.18 -1.30
C LEU A 8 -28.11 8.35 -2.21
N SER A 9 -29.27 8.75 -1.66
CA SER A 9 -30.51 8.86 -2.44
C SER A 9 -30.51 10.07 -3.38
N ARG A 10 -30.70 9.84 -4.68
CA ARG A 10 -30.85 10.89 -5.69
C ARG A 10 -32.11 11.75 -5.50
N ARG A 11 -33.14 11.20 -4.86
CA ARG A 11 -34.40 11.94 -4.62
C ARG A 11 -34.22 13.14 -3.69
N HIS A 12 -33.16 13.14 -2.86
CA HIS A 12 -32.97 14.17 -1.82
C HIS A 12 -31.78 15.07 -2.07
N LEU A 13 -30.86 14.73 -2.99
CA LEU A 13 -29.62 15.46 -3.23
C LEU A 13 -29.36 15.68 -4.73
N ASP A 14 -29.11 16.94 -5.09
CA ASP A 14 -28.61 17.28 -6.42
C ASP A 14 -27.13 16.94 -6.51
N ARG A 15 -26.81 15.77 -7.06
CA ARG A 15 -25.42 15.29 -7.23
C ARG A 15 -24.54 16.21 -8.04
N ARG A 16 -25.11 17.09 -8.83
CA ARG A 16 -24.35 18.11 -9.56
C ARG A 16 -23.76 19.15 -8.62
N LYS A 17 -24.45 19.44 -7.50
CA LYS A 17 -24.00 20.40 -6.49
C LYS A 17 -23.12 19.79 -5.41
N ASP A 18 -23.29 18.51 -5.13
CA ASP A 18 -22.50 17.80 -4.11
C ASP A 18 -22.01 16.45 -4.62
N VAL A 19 -20.89 16.49 -5.34
CA VAL A 19 -20.18 15.28 -5.79
C VAL A 19 -19.63 14.53 -4.58
N LEU A 20 -20.10 13.31 -4.39
CA LEU A 20 -19.66 12.43 -3.31
C LEU A 20 -18.53 11.51 -3.81
N LEU A 21 -17.35 11.63 -3.22
CA LEU A 21 -16.22 10.74 -3.51
C LEU A 21 -16.09 9.64 -2.46
N THR A 22 -15.64 8.47 -2.89
CA THR A 22 -15.34 7.32 -2.03
C THR A 22 -13.98 6.74 -2.34
N THR A 23 -13.30 6.18 -1.33
CA THR A 23 -12.20 5.24 -1.57
C THR A 23 -12.73 3.92 -2.11
N VAL A 24 -11.85 3.05 -2.58
CA VAL A 24 -12.24 1.73 -3.10
C VAL A 24 -11.56 0.62 -2.31
N SER A 25 -12.22 -0.53 -2.22
CA SER A 25 -11.68 -1.69 -1.51
C SER A 25 -10.31 -2.13 -2.06
N GLY A 26 -9.33 -2.32 -1.17
CA GLY A 26 -7.99 -2.81 -1.51
C GLY A 26 -7.01 -1.75 -2.01
N VAL A 27 -7.38 -0.48 -2.06
CA VAL A 27 -6.49 0.63 -2.40
C VAL A 27 -6.35 1.57 -1.21
N ALA A 28 -5.15 1.66 -0.64
CA ALA A 28 -4.81 2.48 0.54
C ALA A 28 -5.79 2.31 1.73
N SER A 29 -6.40 1.14 1.85
CA SER A 29 -7.46 0.85 2.84
C SER A 29 -7.18 -0.43 3.65
N THR A 30 -5.91 -0.86 3.69
CA THR A 30 -5.49 -2.13 4.32
C THR A 30 -5.19 -2.01 5.80
N LYS A 31 -4.95 -0.80 6.30
CA LYS A 31 -4.58 -0.55 7.70
C LYS A 31 -5.50 0.49 8.34
N PRO A 32 -5.88 0.33 9.64
CA PRO A 32 -6.74 1.28 10.35
C PRO A 32 -6.26 2.73 10.27
N ALA A 33 -4.96 2.99 10.42
CA ALA A 33 -4.38 4.32 10.35
C ALA A 33 -4.64 5.04 9.00
N LEU A 34 -4.75 4.28 7.89
CA LEU A 34 -5.09 4.87 6.59
C LEU A 34 -6.58 5.24 6.50
N LEU A 35 -7.47 4.48 7.15
CA LEU A 35 -8.90 4.84 7.25
C LEU A 35 -9.06 6.15 8.01
N THR A 36 -8.38 6.29 9.15
CA THR A 36 -8.32 7.54 9.92
C THR A 36 -7.70 8.68 9.10
N TYR A 37 -6.63 8.41 8.33
CA TYR A 37 -6.02 9.40 7.44
C TYR A 37 -7.03 9.97 6.44
N PHE A 38 -7.80 9.12 5.75
CA PHE A 38 -8.81 9.59 4.81
C PHE A 38 -9.89 10.42 5.51
N ASP A 39 -10.36 10.02 6.68
CA ASP A 39 -11.38 10.74 7.41
C ASP A 39 -10.92 12.12 7.92
N THR A 40 -9.67 12.19 8.42
CA THR A 40 -9.16 13.40 9.07
C THR A 40 -8.41 14.35 8.14
N LYS A 41 -7.73 13.82 7.11
CA LYS A 41 -6.86 14.61 6.22
C LYS A 41 -7.47 14.86 4.84
N VAL A 42 -8.50 14.10 4.46
CA VAL A 42 -9.09 14.14 3.10
C VAL A 42 -10.60 14.41 3.16
N PRO A 43 -11.03 15.62 3.55
CA PRO A 43 -12.46 15.95 3.75
C PRO A 43 -13.31 15.87 2.47
N SER A 44 -12.70 15.75 1.29
CA SER A 44 -13.40 15.50 0.02
C SER A 44 -13.96 14.08 -0.11
N ILE A 45 -13.49 13.13 0.70
CA ILE A 45 -13.98 11.76 0.76
C ILE A 45 -15.15 11.68 1.75
N GLY A 46 -16.31 11.23 1.31
CA GLY A 46 -17.48 11.03 2.16
C GLY A 46 -17.79 9.57 2.49
N ILE A 47 -17.16 8.61 1.80
CA ILE A 47 -17.27 7.18 2.10
C ILE A 47 -15.87 6.57 2.07
N ILE A 48 -15.50 5.85 3.13
CA ILE A 48 -14.23 5.15 3.24
C ILE A 48 -14.50 3.65 3.18
N THR A 49 -13.96 2.98 2.16
CA THR A 49 -14.15 1.54 1.95
C THR A 49 -12.93 0.78 2.44
N THR A 50 -13.15 -0.21 3.31
CA THR A 50 -12.08 -1.08 3.82
C THR A 50 -11.59 -2.06 2.75
N LYS A 51 -10.51 -2.76 3.04
CA LYS A 51 -10.14 -3.99 2.35
C LYS A 51 -11.27 -5.03 2.48
N SER A 52 -11.43 -5.92 1.49
CA SER A 52 -12.36 -7.04 1.62
C SER A 52 -11.86 -8.03 2.67
N PHE A 53 -12.64 -8.26 3.71
CA PHE A 53 -12.36 -9.23 4.76
C PHE A 53 -12.99 -10.58 4.46
N GLN A 54 -12.38 -11.63 4.97
CA GLN A 54 -12.84 -13.03 4.91
C GLN A 54 -12.92 -13.58 6.33
N VAL A 55 -13.59 -14.73 6.51
CA VAL A 55 -13.63 -15.41 7.82
C VAL A 55 -12.21 -15.81 8.22
N GLU A 56 -11.51 -16.50 7.34
CA GLU A 56 -10.15 -16.98 7.59
C GLU A 56 -9.09 -15.97 7.13
N VAL A 57 -7.92 -16.05 7.77
CA VAL A 57 -6.72 -15.31 7.34
C VAL A 57 -6.30 -15.75 5.95
N ASN A 58 -6.04 -14.79 5.07
CA ASN A 58 -5.56 -15.08 3.72
C ASN A 58 -4.27 -14.28 3.43
N PRO A 59 -3.12 -14.95 3.23
CA PRO A 59 -1.85 -14.29 2.93
C PRO A 59 -1.79 -13.70 1.52
N GLY A 60 -2.75 -14.03 0.64
CA GLY A 60 -2.76 -13.61 -0.75
C GLY A 60 -1.73 -14.32 -1.63
N ASN A 61 -1.51 -13.79 -2.82
CA ASN A 61 -0.52 -14.31 -3.77
C ASN A 61 0.90 -13.82 -3.45
N ARG A 62 1.90 -14.47 -4.06
CA ARG A 62 3.32 -14.05 -4.01
C ARG A 62 3.55 -12.83 -4.90
N GLU A 63 4.49 -12.02 -4.48
CA GLU A 63 4.91 -10.85 -5.25
C GLU A 63 5.73 -11.25 -6.51
N PRO A 64 5.60 -10.49 -7.61
CA PRO A 64 4.81 -9.26 -7.81
C PRO A 64 3.30 -9.51 -7.85
N VAL A 65 2.52 -8.70 -7.12
CA VAL A 65 1.05 -8.80 -7.08
C VAL A 65 0.35 -7.58 -7.71
N ILE A 66 1.12 -6.54 -8.02
CA ILE A 66 0.69 -5.34 -8.73
C ILE A 66 1.78 -4.99 -9.73
N CYS A 67 1.40 -4.59 -10.93
CA CYS A 67 2.29 -4.07 -11.97
C CYS A 67 1.64 -2.87 -12.66
N GLU A 68 2.46 -2.02 -13.24
CA GLU A 68 2.04 -0.94 -14.12
C GLU A 68 2.46 -1.30 -15.55
N THR A 69 1.51 -1.49 -16.44
CA THR A 69 1.76 -1.89 -17.85
C THR A 69 2.08 -0.69 -18.71
N GLU A 70 1.28 0.34 -18.57
CA GLU A 70 1.45 1.66 -19.17
C GLU A 70 1.20 2.70 -18.09
N ARG A 71 1.57 3.95 -18.31
CA ARG A 71 1.37 5.03 -17.35
C ARG A 71 -0.08 5.09 -16.87
N GLY A 72 -0.30 4.86 -15.54
CA GLY A 72 -1.61 4.89 -14.91
C GLY A 72 -2.54 3.73 -15.24
N ASN A 73 -2.03 2.70 -15.94
CA ASN A 73 -2.72 1.44 -16.22
C ASN A 73 -2.06 0.30 -15.45
N PHE A 74 -2.85 -0.39 -14.65
CA PHE A 74 -2.32 -1.38 -13.71
C PHE A 74 -2.92 -2.76 -13.93
N GLY A 75 -2.08 -3.76 -13.66
CA GLY A 75 -2.48 -5.13 -13.46
C GLY A 75 -2.36 -5.52 -11.99
N ASN A 76 -3.27 -6.33 -11.47
CA ASN A 76 -3.16 -6.82 -10.11
C ASN A 76 -3.63 -8.26 -9.95
N SER A 77 -3.00 -8.95 -9.00
CA SER A 77 -3.38 -10.30 -8.55
C SER A 77 -3.02 -10.44 -7.07
N VAL A 78 -3.62 -9.60 -6.22
CA VAL A 78 -3.34 -9.60 -4.78
C VAL A 78 -3.82 -10.86 -4.07
N GLY A 79 -4.90 -11.50 -4.58
CA GLY A 79 -5.42 -12.76 -4.05
C GLY A 79 -6.23 -12.60 -2.76
N LEU A 80 -6.95 -11.49 -2.59
CA LEU A 80 -7.80 -11.21 -1.42
C LEU A 80 -7.06 -11.26 -0.06
N ARG A 81 -5.79 -10.86 -0.04
CA ARG A 81 -5.01 -10.80 1.19
C ARG A 81 -5.76 -10.01 2.27
N ASN A 82 -5.96 -10.63 3.45
CA ASN A 82 -6.65 -10.01 4.59
C ASN A 82 -6.29 -10.72 5.90
N PRO A 83 -6.51 -10.07 7.07
CA PRO A 83 -6.12 -10.60 8.39
C PRO A 83 -7.12 -11.62 8.98
N GLY A 84 -8.23 -11.91 8.31
CA GLY A 84 -9.33 -12.71 8.84
C GLY A 84 -10.30 -11.90 9.69
N LEU A 85 -11.44 -12.52 10.02
CA LEU A 85 -12.55 -11.89 10.74
C LEU A 85 -12.13 -11.36 12.12
N GLU A 86 -11.53 -12.21 12.94
CA GLU A 86 -11.24 -11.87 14.34
C GLU A 86 -10.33 -10.64 14.46
N GLN A 87 -9.22 -10.64 13.71
CA GLN A 87 -8.27 -9.52 13.74
C GLN A 87 -8.87 -8.25 13.12
N ALA A 88 -9.57 -8.36 12.00
CA ALA A 88 -10.21 -7.22 11.35
C ALA A 88 -11.28 -6.58 12.24
N LEU A 89 -12.12 -7.38 12.90
CA LEU A 89 -13.16 -6.90 13.79
C LEU A 89 -12.57 -6.24 15.04
N TYR A 90 -11.53 -6.85 15.64
CA TYR A 90 -10.80 -6.25 16.74
C TYR A 90 -10.24 -4.86 16.36
N GLU A 91 -9.56 -4.76 15.21
CA GLU A 91 -8.99 -3.50 14.72
C GLU A 91 -10.06 -2.44 14.46
N LEU A 92 -11.19 -2.80 13.85
CA LEU A 92 -12.27 -1.84 13.57
C LEU A 92 -13.05 -1.43 14.82
N ARG A 93 -13.27 -2.33 15.79
CA ARG A 93 -13.86 -1.99 17.10
C ARG A 93 -12.98 -0.98 17.83
N LYS A 94 -11.67 -1.26 17.91
CA LYS A 94 -10.70 -0.34 18.50
C LYS A 94 -10.76 1.01 17.80
N LEU A 95 -10.71 1.01 16.47
CA LEU A 95 -10.76 2.22 15.67
C LEU A 95 -12.04 3.04 15.94
N ARG A 96 -13.21 2.40 15.99
CA ARG A 96 -14.48 3.06 16.32
C ARG A 96 -14.55 3.60 17.75
N SER A 97 -13.84 2.97 18.70
CA SER A 97 -13.78 3.46 20.08
C SER A 97 -12.85 4.67 20.27
N GLU A 98 -11.84 4.79 19.39
CA GLU A 98 -10.82 5.85 19.46
C GLU A 98 -11.08 7.00 18.49
N HIS A 99 -11.91 6.80 17.45
CA HIS A 99 -12.14 7.77 16.38
C HIS A 99 -13.62 7.84 15.96
N ASP A 100 -14.18 9.03 16.02
CA ASP A 100 -15.54 9.33 15.51
C ASP A 100 -15.44 9.78 14.04
N PHE A 101 -15.86 8.90 13.13
CA PHE A 101 -15.77 9.13 11.69
C PHE A 101 -16.72 10.21 11.19
N ASN A 102 -16.22 11.14 10.40
CA ASN A 102 -17.03 12.09 9.62
C ASN A 102 -17.61 11.42 8.36
N ALA A 103 -16.80 10.66 7.64
CA ALA A 103 -17.22 9.85 6.51
C ALA A 103 -18.02 8.61 6.94
N LEU A 104 -18.72 8.00 5.99
CA LEU A 104 -19.33 6.68 6.16
C LEU A 104 -18.25 5.60 6.07
N LEU A 105 -18.26 4.63 6.96
CA LEU A 105 -17.38 3.46 6.88
C LEU A 105 -18.09 2.31 6.15
N ASN A 106 -17.64 2.02 4.93
CA ASN A 106 -18.08 0.90 4.12
C ASN A 106 -17.16 -0.30 4.35
N VAL A 107 -17.69 -1.37 4.96
CA VAL A 107 -16.91 -2.59 5.22
C VAL A 107 -17.10 -3.56 4.06
N SER A 108 -16.03 -3.80 3.30
CA SER A 108 -16.05 -4.75 2.18
C SER A 108 -15.81 -6.18 2.67
N LEU A 109 -16.62 -7.11 2.21
CA LEU A 109 -16.62 -8.52 2.60
C LEU A 109 -16.48 -9.42 1.38
N SER A 110 -15.76 -10.53 1.51
CA SER A 110 -15.61 -11.54 0.47
C SER A 110 -15.66 -12.93 1.07
N ALA A 111 -16.45 -13.82 0.46
CA ALA A 111 -16.56 -15.21 0.88
C ALA A 111 -16.86 -16.11 -0.33
N ASN A 112 -16.80 -17.43 -0.13
CA ASN A 112 -17.13 -18.43 -1.13
C ASN A 112 -18.41 -19.22 -0.80
N SER A 113 -19.00 -18.96 0.36
CA SER A 113 -20.26 -19.56 0.81
C SER A 113 -21.24 -18.50 1.31
N ILE A 114 -22.52 -18.82 1.31
CA ILE A 114 -23.59 -17.98 1.86
C ILE A 114 -23.40 -17.86 3.37
N GLU A 115 -23.04 -18.96 4.03
CA GLU A 115 -22.85 -19.06 5.48
C GLU A 115 -21.71 -18.11 5.96
N ASP A 116 -20.60 -18.07 5.23
CA ASP A 116 -19.49 -17.18 5.55
C ASP A 116 -19.88 -15.71 5.36
N PHE A 117 -20.62 -15.37 4.29
CA PHE A 117 -21.14 -14.00 4.14
C PHE A 117 -22.08 -13.61 5.29
N ILE A 118 -23.01 -14.51 5.69
CA ILE A 118 -23.91 -14.27 6.82
C ILE A 118 -23.10 -14.02 8.10
N THR A 119 -22.09 -14.83 8.34
CA THR A 119 -21.19 -14.70 9.50
C THR A 119 -20.49 -13.34 9.50
N LEU A 120 -19.92 -12.95 8.37
CA LEU A 120 -19.21 -11.67 8.21
C LEU A 120 -20.18 -10.48 8.37
N VAL A 121 -21.34 -10.49 7.70
CA VAL A 121 -22.33 -9.41 7.80
C VAL A 121 -22.78 -9.19 9.23
N LYS A 122 -23.14 -10.26 9.95
CA LYS A 122 -23.55 -10.17 11.37
C LYS A 122 -22.43 -9.64 12.26
N ALA A 123 -21.19 -10.06 12.03
CA ALA A 123 -20.07 -9.65 12.85
C ALA A 123 -19.69 -8.18 12.64
N PHE A 124 -19.72 -7.69 11.40
CA PHE A 124 -19.33 -6.32 11.09
C PHE A 124 -20.47 -5.28 11.22
N ASP A 125 -21.73 -5.68 11.42
CA ASP A 125 -22.87 -4.78 11.54
C ASP A 125 -22.71 -3.70 12.65
N GLU A 126 -22.02 -4.05 13.72
CA GLU A 126 -21.79 -3.12 14.85
C GLU A 126 -20.77 -2.01 14.55
N VAL A 127 -19.87 -2.21 13.58
CA VAL A 127 -18.80 -1.26 13.24
C VAL A 127 -18.98 -0.61 11.87
N ALA A 128 -19.80 -1.18 10.98
CA ALA A 128 -20.05 -0.69 9.64
C ALA A 128 -21.19 0.32 9.60
N ASP A 129 -21.07 1.38 8.81
CA ASP A 129 -22.22 2.22 8.42
C ASP A 129 -22.94 1.58 7.21
N MET A 130 -22.21 0.85 6.36
CA MET A 130 -22.70 0.04 5.26
C MET A 130 -21.76 -1.13 4.98
N VAL A 131 -22.27 -2.16 4.31
CA VAL A 131 -21.52 -3.38 3.96
C VAL A 131 -21.49 -3.57 2.45
N GLU A 132 -20.30 -3.81 1.89
CA GLU A 132 -20.11 -4.14 0.47
C GLU A 132 -19.85 -5.65 0.32
N LEU A 133 -20.77 -6.39 -0.32
CA LEU A 133 -20.56 -7.79 -0.70
C LEU A 133 -19.76 -7.85 -2.01
N ASN A 134 -18.51 -8.28 -1.93
CA ASN A 134 -17.62 -8.34 -3.08
C ASN A 134 -17.85 -9.66 -3.86
N PHE A 135 -18.77 -9.64 -4.81
CA PHE A 135 -19.08 -10.78 -5.71
C PHE A 135 -18.16 -10.87 -6.93
N SER A 136 -17.14 -10.02 -7.02
CA SER A 136 -16.52 -9.67 -8.29
C SER A 136 -15.00 -9.85 -8.33
N CYS A 137 -14.38 -10.58 -7.40
CA CYS A 137 -12.94 -10.78 -7.44
C CYS A 137 -12.52 -11.78 -8.54
N PRO A 138 -11.88 -11.35 -9.64
CA PRO A 138 -11.54 -12.23 -10.76
C PRO A 138 -10.34 -13.16 -10.49
N HIS A 139 -9.67 -13.01 -9.34
CA HIS A 139 -8.44 -13.75 -8.97
C HIS A 139 -8.63 -14.74 -7.84
N ALA A 140 -9.84 -14.85 -7.33
CA ALA A 140 -10.14 -15.82 -6.32
C ALA A 140 -10.18 -17.24 -6.90
N SER A 141 -9.89 -18.24 -6.08
CA SER A 141 -10.16 -19.64 -6.43
C SER A 141 -11.62 -19.84 -6.80
N VAL A 142 -11.92 -20.90 -7.56
CA VAL A 142 -13.29 -21.25 -7.92
C VAL A 142 -14.19 -21.17 -6.68
N GLY A 143 -15.26 -20.35 -6.76
CA GLY A 143 -16.18 -20.10 -5.64
C GLY A 143 -16.03 -18.73 -4.96
N TYR A 144 -14.92 -18.00 -5.16
CA TYR A 144 -14.78 -16.62 -4.67
C TYR A 144 -15.17 -15.59 -5.73
N GLY A 145 -16.01 -14.67 -5.37
CA GLY A 145 -16.37 -13.43 -6.08
C GLY A 145 -16.70 -13.55 -7.56
N SER A 146 -15.79 -13.98 -8.41
CA SER A 146 -15.99 -13.99 -9.85
C SER A 146 -17.06 -14.98 -10.32
N SER A 147 -17.15 -16.16 -9.72
CA SER A 147 -18.19 -17.14 -10.06
C SER A 147 -19.57 -16.70 -9.57
N ILE A 148 -19.66 -16.06 -8.40
CA ILE A 148 -20.91 -15.53 -7.86
C ILE A 148 -21.43 -14.38 -8.73
N GLY A 149 -20.59 -13.40 -9.03
CA GLY A 149 -20.96 -12.20 -9.79
C GLY A 149 -21.13 -12.41 -11.30
N CYS A 150 -20.82 -13.61 -11.84
CA CYS A 150 -20.94 -13.89 -13.26
C CYS A 150 -22.23 -14.64 -13.63
N ASP A 151 -22.99 -15.14 -12.65
CA ASP A 151 -24.26 -15.86 -12.86
C ASP A 151 -25.39 -15.13 -12.14
N GLN A 152 -26.42 -14.75 -12.91
CA GLN A 152 -27.59 -14.02 -12.42
C GLN A 152 -28.33 -14.78 -11.30
N SER A 153 -28.55 -16.08 -11.47
CA SER A 153 -29.31 -16.91 -10.53
C SER A 153 -28.54 -17.13 -9.23
N ILE A 154 -27.24 -17.37 -9.34
CA ILE A 154 -26.34 -17.55 -8.18
C ILE A 154 -26.25 -16.24 -7.39
N ALA A 155 -26.01 -15.11 -8.05
CA ALA A 155 -25.93 -13.81 -7.41
C ALA A 155 -27.24 -13.44 -6.67
N ALA A 156 -28.39 -13.67 -7.31
CA ALA A 156 -29.71 -13.47 -6.73
C ALA A 156 -29.95 -14.37 -5.51
N GLN A 157 -29.59 -15.66 -5.58
CA GLN A 157 -29.71 -16.60 -4.47
C GLN A 157 -28.88 -16.16 -3.26
N TYR A 158 -27.60 -15.79 -3.50
CA TYR A 158 -26.71 -15.32 -2.42
C TYR A 158 -27.32 -14.10 -1.72
N VAL A 159 -27.72 -13.07 -2.46
CA VAL A 159 -28.28 -11.84 -1.87
C VAL A 159 -29.54 -12.17 -1.08
N ARG A 160 -30.49 -12.95 -1.63
CA ARG A 160 -31.73 -13.32 -0.95
C ARG A 160 -31.45 -14.05 0.37
N SER A 161 -30.62 -15.08 0.34
CA SER A 161 -30.30 -15.87 1.53
C SER A 161 -29.57 -15.06 2.61
N ILE A 162 -28.63 -14.19 2.20
CA ILE A 162 -27.93 -13.31 3.13
C ILE A 162 -28.93 -12.32 3.74
N LYS A 163 -29.79 -11.67 2.93
CA LYS A 163 -30.75 -10.68 3.39
C LYS A 163 -31.77 -11.28 4.37
N GLU A 164 -32.29 -12.47 4.07
CA GLU A 164 -33.21 -13.20 4.94
C GLU A 164 -32.59 -13.54 6.30
N ALA A 165 -31.31 -13.94 6.30
CA ALA A 165 -30.60 -14.32 7.52
C ALA A 165 -30.05 -13.12 8.34
N THR A 166 -30.05 -11.93 7.75
CA THR A 166 -29.47 -10.69 8.36
C THR A 166 -30.52 -9.59 8.53
N THR A 167 -31.80 -9.93 8.66
CA THR A 167 -32.91 -8.97 8.85
C THR A 167 -32.78 -8.11 10.12
N SER A 168 -32.05 -8.58 11.13
CA SER A 168 -31.75 -7.82 12.35
C SER A 168 -30.58 -6.84 12.22
N CYS A 169 -29.78 -6.96 11.16
CA CYS A 169 -28.64 -6.07 10.90
C CYS A 169 -29.14 -4.71 10.41
N LYS A 170 -28.41 -3.66 10.78
CA LYS A 170 -28.76 -2.25 10.50
C LYS A 170 -28.04 -1.69 9.28
N ALA A 171 -26.82 -2.19 9.01
CA ALA A 171 -26.01 -1.76 7.89
C ALA A 171 -26.65 -2.21 6.56
N PRO A 172 -26.93 -1.29 5.61
CA PRO A 172 -27.42 -1.65 4.30
C PRO A 172 -26.42 -2.47 3.51
N LEU A 173 -26.90 -3.44 2.72
CA LEU A 173 -26.11 -4.34 1.92
C LEU A 173 -25.97 -3.83 0.49
N PHE A 174 -24.74 -3.48 0.11
CA PHE A 174 -24.35 -3.12 -1.26
C PHE A 174 -23.67 -4.29 -1.93
N VAL A 175 -23.97 -4.52 -3.21
CA VAL A 175 -23.35 -5.60 -3.99
C VAL A 175 -22.39 -5.00 -5.01
N LYS A 176 -21.10 -5.41 -4.93
CA LYS A 176 -20.11 -5.00 -5.90
C LYS A 176 -20.02 -5.98 -7.06
N LEU A 177 -20.27 -5.43 -8.26
CA LEU A 177 -20.40 -6.19 -9.50
C LEU A 177 -19.10 -6.20 -10.31
N THR A 178 -18.92 -7.26 -11.09
CA THR A 178 -17.83 -7.40 -12.07
C THR A 178 -18.28 -6.94 -13.45
N PRO A 179 -17.41 -6.28 -14.23
CA PRO A 179 -17.69 -5.97 -15.63
C PRO A 179 -17.50 -7.18 -16.56
N ASN A 180 -17.00 -8.30 -16.04
CA ASN A 180 -16.59 -9.47 -16.84
C ASN A 180 -17.77 -10.40 -17.12
N VAL A 181 -18.88 -9.84 -17.59
CA VAL A 181 -20.15 -10.50 -17.88
C VAL A 181 -20.71 -9.97 -19.21
N GLN A 182 -21.64 -10.71 -19.82
CA GLN A 182 -22.28 -10.27 -21.05
C GLN A 182 -23.22 -9.10 -20.84
N ASP A 183 -23.98 -9.12 -19.74
CA ASP A 183 -24.94 -8.07 -19.39
C ASP A 183 -24.95 -7.84 -17.88
N ILE A 184 -24.28 -6.79 -17.45
CA ILE A 184 -24.20 -6.39 -16.04
C ILE A 184 -25.55 -5.86 -15.53
N GLY A 185 -26.41 -5.31 -16.41
CA GLY A 185 -27.73 -4.82 -16.06
C GLY A 185 -28.67 -5.92 -15.59
N LEU A 186 -28.64 -7.10 -16.25
CA LEU A 186 -29.43 -8.26 -15.83
C LEU A 186 -29.03 -8.76 -14.44
N ILE A 187 -27.73 -8.84 -14.16
CA ILE A 187 -27.24 -9.25 -12.84
C ILE A 187 -27.60 -8.20 -11.78
N ALA A 188 -27.40 -6.92 -12.08
CA ALA A 188 -27.78 -5.82 -11.21
C ALA A 188 -29.26 -5.86 -10.83
N LYS A 189 -30.15 -6.04 -11.81
CA LYS A 189 -31.58 -6.16 -11.59
C LYS A 189 -31.92 -7.34 -10.69
N ALA A 190 -31.34 -8.50 -10.94
CA ALA A 190 -31.60 -9.71 -10.16
C ALA A 190 -31.18 -9.58 -8.68
N VAL A 191 -30.03 -8.95 -8.39
CA VAL A 191 -29.57 -8.76 -7.00
C VAL A 191 -30.41 -7.69 -6.29
N VAL A 192 -30.89 -6.65 -6.98
CA VAL A 192 -31.79 -5.64 -6.43
C VAL A 192 -33.15 -6.26 -6.10
N GLU A 193 -33.73 -7.03 -7.02
CA GLU A 193 -35.01 -7.75 -6.80
C GLU A 193 -34.89 -8.80 -5.67
N SER A 194 -33.68 -9.24 -5.35
CA SER A 194 -33.39 -10.15 -4.24
C SER A 194 -33.11 -9.46 -2.91
N GLY A 195 -33.16 -8.12 -2.86
CA GLY A 195 -33.10 -7.34 -1.63
C GLY A 195 -31.78 -6.60 -1.37
N ALA A 196 -30.91 -6.44 -2.36
CA ALA A 196 -29.77 -5.53 -2.23
C ALA A 196 -30.25 -4.09 -2.02
N ASP A 197 -29.64 -3.37 -1.07
CA ASP A 197 -29.99 -1.98 -0.74
C ASP A 197 -29.26 -0.98 -1.65
N GLY A 198 -28.22 -1.41 -2.36
CA GLY A 198 -27.45 -0.60 -3.29
C GLY A 198 -26.46 -1.42 -4.09
N LEU A 199 -25.82 -0.77 -5.05
CA LEU A 199 -24.88 -1.39 -5.98
C LEU A 199 -23.55 -0.63 -6.03
N VAL A 200 -22.48 -1.36 -6.33
CA VAL A 200 -21.14 -0.82 -6.60
C VAL A 200 -20.64 -1.39 -7.93
N ALA A 201 -20.23 -0.56 -8.85
CA ALA A 201 -19.72 -0.96 -10.17
C ALA A 201 -18.60 0.00 -10.62
N ILE A 202 -17.47 -0.51 -11.06
CA ILE A 202 -17.11 -1.91 -11.34
C ILE A 202 -15.88 -2.35 -10.53
N ASN A 203 -15.66 -3.67 -10.42
CA ASN A 203 -14.36 -4.21 -10.08
C ASN A 203 -13.44 -4.21 -11.33
N THR A 204 -12.28 -4.84 -11.25
CA THR A 204 -11.28 -4.89 -12.32
C THR A 204 -11.77 -5.68 -13.55
N VAL A 205 -11.29 -5.27 -14.73
CA VAL A 205 -11.54 -5.96 -16.01
C VAL A 205 -10.53 -7.09 -16.21
N GLY A 206 -10.92 -8.20 -16.78
CA GLY A 206 -10.04 -9.34 -17.05
C GLY A 206 -10.57 -10.64 -16.43
N PRO A 207 -9.72 -11.65 -16.15
CA PRO A 207 -8.25 -11.56 -16.00
C PRO A 207 -7.47 -11.71 -17.33
N ILE A 208 -6.37 -10.96 -17.47
CA ILE A 208 -5.42 -11.06 -18.58
C ILE A 208 -3.99 -11.24 -18.06
N VAL A 209 -3.08 -11.70 -18.94
CA VAL A 209 -1.65 -11.79 -18.63
C VAL A 209 -0.99 -10.43 -18.87
N HIS A 210 -0.24 -9.96 -17.89
CA HIS A 210 0.54 -8.72 -17.98
C HIS A 210 2.00 -9.07 -18.23
N ILE A 211 2.48 -8.81 -19.44
CA ILE A 211 3.85 -9.11 -19.87
C ILE A 211 4.73 -7.88 -19.66
N ASP A 212 5.89 -8.08 -19.04
CA ASP A 212 6.90 -7.04 -18.98
C ASP A 212 7.62 -6.91 -20.33
N PRO A 213 7.70 -5.71 -20.90
CA PRO A 213 8.29 -5.52 -22.24
C PRO A 213 9.81 -5.73 -22.27
N VAL A 214 10.50 -5.64 -21.13
CA VAL A 214 11.96 -5.79 -21.04
C VAL A 214 12.36 -7.26 -20.93
N SER A 215 11.68 -8.02 -20.09
CA SER A 215 11.96 -9.46 -19.88
C SER A 215 11.20 -10.36 -20.86
N GLY A 216 10.08 -9.89 -21.43
CA GLY A 216 9.16 -10.68 -22.24
C GLY A 216 8.36 -11.73 -21.44
N THR A 217 8.34 -11.64 -20.10
CA THR A 217 7.71 -12.64 -19.22
C THR A 217 6.51 -12.05 -18.47
N PRO A 218 5.57 -12.92 -18.00
CA PRO A 218 4.50 -12.49 -17.10
C PRO A 218 5.07 -11.88 -15.82
N ILE A 219 4.57 -10.68 -15.44
CA ILE A 219 5.00 -10.00 -14.22
C ILE A 219 4.35 -10.65 -13.00
N LEU A 220 3.01 -10.80 -13.02
CA LEU A 220 2.24 -11.27 -11.87
C LEU A 220 2.49 -12.76 -11.60
N GLN A 221 2.48 -13.12 -10.30
CA GLN A 221 2.77 -14.48 -9.83
C GLN A 221 1.52 -15.06 -9.15
N ASN A 222 0.88 -16.06 -9.78
CA ASN A 222 -0.27 -16.76 -9.22
C ASN A 222 -0.51 -18.11 -9.87
N LYS A 223 -1.47 -18.88 -9.32
CA LYS A 223 -1.88 -20.18 -9.85
C LYS A 223 -2.66 -20.11 -11.19
N LEU A 224 -2.97 -18.90 -11.68
CA LEU A 224 -3.70 -18.65 -12.92
C LEU A 224 -2.75 -18.30 -14.10
N GLY A 225 -1.48 -18.70 -14.03
CA GLY A 225 -0.51 -18.47 -15.09
C GLY A 225 -0.15 -16.98 -15.26
N GLY A 226 -0.11 -16.21 -14.18
CA GLY A 226 0.22 -14.79 -14.22
C GLY A 226 -0.90 -13.87 -14.70
N LYS A 227 -2.13 -14.38 -14.82
CA LYS A 227 -3.30 -13.56 -15.17
C LYS A 227 -3.70 -12.66 -14.00
N GLY A 228 -4.08 -11.41 -14.30
CA GLY A 228 -4.51 -10.43 -13.33
C GLY A 228 -5.63 -9.53 -13.85
N GLY A 229 -6.31 -8.81 -12.96
CA GLY A 229 -7.31 -7.82 -13.32
C GLY A 229 -6.68 -6.50 -13.71
N CYS A 230 -7.27 -5.84 -14.70
CA CYS A 230 -6.89 -4.52 -15.15
C CYS A 230 -7.60 -3.44 -14.34
N SER A 231 -6.87 -2.39 -14.01
CA SER A 231 -7.41 -1.16 -13.42
C SER A 231 -6.67 0.07 -13.99
N GLY A 232 -7.05 1.27 -13.57
CA GLY A 232 -6.51 2.49 -14.13
C GLY A 232 -7.34 3.02 -15.29
N ARG A 233 -6.83 4.02 -15.99
CA ARG A 233 -7.57 4.78 -17.01
C ARG A 233 -8.15 3.92 -18.14
N GLN A 234 -7.46 2.84 -18.49
CA GLN A 234 -7.90 1.91 -19.55
C GLN A 234 -9.28 1.28 -19.30
N VAL A 235 -9.73 1.18 -18.05
CA VAL A 235 -11.02 0.56 -17.71
C VAL A 235 -12.17 1.56 -17.56
N PHE A 236 -11.91 2.86 -17.68
CA PHE A 236 -12.93 3.89 -17.54
C PHE A 236 -14.10 3.73 -18.53
N PRO A 237 -13.88 3.42 -19.82
CA PRO A 237 -15.00 3.16 -20.75
C PRO A 237 -15.91 2.02 -20.27
N ASN A 238 -15.33 0.93 -19.74
CA ASN A 238 -16.11 -0.19 -19.18
C ASN A 238 -16.94 0.24 -17.96
N ALA A 239 -16.36 1.08 -17.09
CA ALA A 239 -17.07 1.61 -15.92
C ALA A 239 -18.27 2.49 -16.33
N LEU A 240 -18.06 3.37 -17.30
CA LEU A 240 -19.08 4.28 -17.80
C LEU A 240 -20.25 3.52 -18.43
N GLU A 241 -19.96 2.54 -19.28
CA GLU A 241 -20.98 1.66 -19.90
C GLU A 241 -21.72 0.83 -18.85
N ALA A 242 -21.01 0.26 -17.88
CA ALA A 242 -21.63 -0.53 -16.80
C ALA A 242 -22.58 0.32 -15.96
N VAL A 243 -22.18 1.54 -15.54
CA VAL A 243 -23.06 2.44 -14.77
C VAL A 243 -24.32 2.79 -15.56
N LYS A 244 -24.21 3.09 -16.86
CA LYS A 244 -25.37 3.35 -17.74
C LYS A 244 -26.29 2.13 -17.84
N ALA A 245 -25.72 0.93 -18.08
CA ALA A 245 -26.50 -0.31 -18.21
C ALA A 245 -27.25 -0.66 -16.91
N ILE A 246 -26.59 -0.52 -15.75
CA ILE A 246 -27.18 -0.73 -14.44
C ILE A 246 -28.32 0.27 -14.19
N ARG A 247 -28.10 1.55 -14.48
CA ARG A 247 -29.11 2.57 -14.28
C ARG A 247 -30.34 2.35 -15.16
N LEU A 248 -30.12 1.94 -16.40
CA LEU A 248 -31.19 1.58 -17.32
C LEU A 248 -32.01 0.38 -16.81
N ALA A 249 -31.35 -0.64 -16.24
CA ALA A 249 -31.98 -1.87 -15.78
C ALA A 249 -32.70 -1.73 -14.43
N CYS A 250 -32.14 -0.92 -13.50
CA CYS A 250 -32.60 -0.83 -12.11
C CYS A 250 -33.37 0.46 -11.78
N GLY A 251 -33.41 1.45 -12.68
CA GLY A 251 -34.04 2.75 -12.44
C GLY A 251 -33.21 3.65 -11.51
N ASP A 252 -33.82 4.77 -11.06
CA ASP A 252 -33.14 5.83 -10.31
C ASP A 252 -33.21 5.69 -8.78
N ASP A 253 -33.99 4.72 -8.28
CA ASP A 253 -34.27 4.61 -6.85
C ASP A 253 -33.17 3.89 -6.07
N ILE A 254 -32.41 2.99 -6.74
CA ILE A 254 -31.36 2.22 -6.11
C ILE A 254 -30.05 3.02 -6.02
N PRO A 255 -29.42 3.17 -4.85
CA PRO A 255 -28.09 3.78 -4.74
C PRO A 255 -27.04 3.04 -5.57
N LEU A 256 -26.24 3.80 -6.35
CA LEU A 256 -25.20 3.25 -7.22
C LEU A 256 -23.88 4.00 -7.02
N ILE A 257 -22.86 3.29 -6.54
CA ILE A 257 -21.49 3.79 -6.47
C ILE A 257 -20.76 3.39 -7.76
N GLY A 258 -20.40 4.38 -8.58
CA GLY A 258 -19.64 4.17 -9.81
C GLY A 258 -18.15 4.26 -9.58
N MET A 259 -17.36 3.31 -10.10
CA MET A 259 -15.89 3.32 -10.00
C MET A 259 -15.26 2.54 -11.13
N GLY A 260 -13.98 2.85 -11.39
CA GLY A 260 -13.16 2.19 -12.42
C GLY A 260 -12.55 3.22 -13.35
N GLY A 261 -11.23 3.42 -13.22
CA GLY A 261 -10.44 4.28 -14.09
C GLY A 261 -10.53 5.78 -13.85
N VAL A 262 -11.29 6.23 -12.87
CA VAL A 262 -11.42 7.66 -12.53
C VAL A 262 -10.11 8.20 -11.97
N SER A 263 -9.55 9.20 -12.63
CA SER A 263 -8.31 9.90 -12.27
C SER A 263 -8.42 11.42 -12.34
N GLU A 264 -9.42 11.94 -13.03
CA GLU A 264 -9.65 13.36 -13.22
C GLU A 264 -11.12 13.73 -12.98
N GLY A 265 -11.39 15.01 -12.74
CA GLY A 265 -12.76 15.47 -12.41
C GLY A 265 -13.77 15.26 -13.54
N TRP A 266 -13.34 15.33 -14.80
CA TRP A 266 -14.25 15.09 -15.93
C TRP A 266 -14.74 13.63 -16.00
N GLU A 267 -13.91 12.66 -15.61
CA GLU A 267 -14.31 11.25 -15.53
C GLU A 267 -15.35 11.05 -14.40
N ALA A 268 -15.13 11.72 -13.26
CA ALA A 268 -16.09 11.71 -12.18
C ALA A 268 -17.42 12.35 -12.59
N ALA A 269 -17.40 13.47 -13.32
CA ALA A 269 -18.61 14.13 -13.84
C ALA A 269 -19.39 13.19 -14.78
N LEU A 270 -18.72 12.52 -15.71
CA LEU A 270 -19.36 11.56 -16.62
C LEU A 270 -20.03 10.40 -15.90
N LEU A 271 -19.43 9.84 -14.84
CA LEU A 271 -20.08 8.79 -14.04
C LEU A 271 -21.34 9.29 -13.31
N ILE A 272 -21.31 10.52 -12.78
CA ILE A 272 -22.48 11.12 -12.16
C ILE A 272 -23.59 11.35 -13.20
N GLU A 273 -23.28 11.86 -14.38
CA GLU A 273 -24.24 12.03 -15.50
C GLU A 273 -24.80 10.68 -15.98
N ALA A 274 -23.97 9.64 -15.99
CA ALA A 274 -24.37 8.27 -16.32
C ALA A 274 -25.29 7.64 -15.26
N GLY A 275 -25.36 8.24 -14.07
CA GLY A 275 -26.28 7.80 -13.03
C GLY A 275 -25.64 7.34 -11.73
N ALA A 276 -24.35 7.48 -11.52
CA ALA A 276 -23.74 7.20 -10.23
C ALA A 276 -24.16 8.21 -9.16
N ASP A 277 -24.31 7.76 -7.91
CA ASP A 277 -24.63 8.59 -6.73
C ASP A 277 -23.39 8.98 -5.94
N ALA A 278 -22.34 8.18 -6.09
CA ALA A 278 -21.01 8.45 -5.58
C ALA A 278 -19.95 7.91 -6.57
N VAL A 279 -18.74 8.45 -6.51
CA VAL A 279 -17.64 8.09 -7.43
C VAL A 279 -16.44 7.58 -6.65
N GLY A 280 -15.99 6.36 -6.99
CA GLY A 280 -14.83 5.73 -6.36
C GLY A 280 -13.52 6.08 -7.05
N ILE A 281 -12.56 6.58 -6.26
CA ILE A 281 -11.19 6.84 -6.69
C ILE A 281 -10.27 5.75 -6.12
N GLY A 282 -9.64 5.00 -7.02
CA GLY A 282 -8.80 3.86 -6.64
C GLY A 282 -7.36 3.98 -7.13
N SER A 283 -7.03 3.26 -8.19
CA SER A 283 -5.66 3.13 -8.72
C SER A 283 -4.97 4.46 -9.08
N ALA A 284 -5.73 5.53 -9.32
CA ALA A 284 -5.18 6.87 -9.51
C ALA A 284 -4.32 7.34 -8.32
N LEU A 285 -4.65 6.93 -7.08
CA LEU A 285 -3.83 7.24 -5.90
C LEU A 285 -2.39 6.70 -6.02
N GLY A 286 -2.18 5.62 -6.77
CA GLY A 286 -0.85 5.11 -7.06
C GLY A 286 -0.02 6.00 -7.99
N THR A 287 -0.64 6.90 -8.74
CA THR A 287 0.05 7.86 -9.63
C THR A 287 0.25 9.23 -8.99
N VAL A 288 -0.25 9.43 -7.77
CA VAL A 288 -0.20 10.69 -7.02
C VAL A 288 0.63 10.51 -5.76
N ASP A 289 1.48 11.48 -5.42
CA ASP A 289 2.21 11.47 -4.16
C ASP A 289 1.24 11.56 -2.97
N GLN A 290 1.41 10.71 -1.96
CA GLN A 290 0.53 10.66 -0.79
C GLN A 290 0.40 12.03 -0.09
N ARG A 291 1.47 12.82 -0.07
CA ARG A 291 1.49 14.16 0.54
C ARG A 291 0.50 15.12 -0.13
N THR A 292 0.15 14.87 -1.37
CA THR A 292 -0.77 15.70 -2.16
C THR A 292 -2.16 15.08 -2.33
N TRP A 293 -2.44 13.88 -1.82
CA TRP A 293 -3.78 13.26 -1.93
C TRP A 293 -4.93 14.16 -1.50
N PRO A 294 -4.83 14.93 -0.36
CA PRO A 294 -5.93 15.83 0.01
C PRO A 294 -6.23 16.89 -1.06
N ALA A 295 -5.20 17.52 -1.59
CA ALA A 295 -5.33 18.54 -2.63
C ALA A 295 -5.81 17.95 -3.96
N TYR A 296 -5.28 16.79 -4.36
CA TYR A 296 -5.69 16.07 -5.54
C TYR A 296 -7.18 15.70 -5.51
N LEU A 297 -7.65 15.06 -4.44
CA LEU A 297 -9.05 14.62 -4.33
C LEU A 297 -10.01 15.80 -4.21
N ALA A 298 -9.60 16.88 -3.55
CA ALA A 298 -10.36 18.14 -3.55
C ALA A 298 -10.46 18.73 -4.96
N SER A 299 -9.38 18.69 -5.75
CA SER A 299 -9.36 19.14 -7.14
C SER A 299 -10.28 18.29 -8.03
N VAL A 300 -10.25 16.96 -7.93
CA VAL A 300 -11.17 16.06 -8.65
C VAL A 300 -12.63 16.41 -8.34
N LYS A 301 -12.96 16.57 -7.06
CA LYS A 301 -14.33 16.94 -6.63
C LYS A 301 -14.76 18.29 -7.21
N ALA A 302 -13.94 19.31 -7.08
CA ALA A 302 -14.24 20.65 -7.53
C ALA A 302 -14.35 20.77 -9.06
N GLU A 303 -13.46 20.09 -9.80
CA GLU A 303 -13.49 20.01 -11.25
C GLU A 303 -14.77 19.32 -11.75
N ALA A 304 -15.14 18.20 -11.15
CA ALA A 304 -16.38 17.49 -11.48
C ALA A 304 -17.61 18.37 -11.22
N GLN A 305 -17.68 19.04 -10.08
CA GLN A 305 -18.79 19.96 -9.75
C GLN A 305 -18.89 21.13 -10.76
N ALA A 306 -17.75 21.73 -11.12
CA ALA A 306 -17.71 22.83 -12.09
C ALA A 306 -18.25 22.41 -13.46
N LEU A 307 -17.90 21.22 -13.93
CA LEU A 307 -18.38 20.65 -15.20
C LEU A 307 -19.88 20.36 -15.13
N LEU A 308 -20.37 19.73 -14.08
CA LEU A 308 -21.78 19.38 -13.90
C LEU A 308 -22.71 20.60 -13.76
N LEU A 309 -22.21 21.70 -13.22
CA LEU A 309 -22.97 22.95 -13.08
C LEU A 309 -22.86 23.88 -14.30
N SER A 310 -22.10 23.49 -15.33
CA SER A 310 -21.86 24.29 -16.53
C SER A 310 -21.30 25.69 -16.23
N THR A 311 -20.55 25.85 -15.13
CA THR A 311 -20.03 27.16 -14.69
C THR A 311 -18.87 27.69 -15.53
N GLY A 312 -18.45 26.96 -16.56
CA GLY A 312 -17.58 27.40 -17.68
C GLY A 312 -16.15 27.84 -17.32
N LYS A 313 -15.85 28.10 -16.05
CA LYS A 313 -14.50 28.44 -15.57
C LYS A 313 -14.13 27.55 -14.41
N ILE A 314 -13.24 26.62 -14.65
CA ILE A 314 -12.59 25.84 -13.58
C ILE A 314 -11.51 26.75 -12.98
N VAL A 315 -11.73 27.24 -11.76
CA VAL A 315 -10.82 28.14 -11.03
C VAL A 315 -9.84 27.36 -10.15
N VAL A 316 -9.94 26.02 -10.13
CA VAL A 316 -9.08 25.13 -9.36
C VAL A 316 -7.97 24.54 -10.23
N PRO A 317 -6.81 24.18 -9.66
CA PRO A 317 -5.81 23.45 -10.42
C PRO A 317 -6.42 22.18 -11.02
N SER A 318 -6.14 21.90 -12.29
CA SER A 318 -6.61 20.65 -12.91
C SER A 318 -6.08 19.46 -12.14
N SER A 319 -6.97 18.48 -11.85
CA SER A 319 -6.60 17.25 -11.16
C SER A 319 -5.50 16.46 -11.89
N SER A 320 -5.39 16.64 -13.23
CA SER A 320 -4.32 16.04 -14.03
C SER A 320 -2.92 16.50 -13.63
N SER A 321 -2.77 17.71 -13.07
CA SER A 321 -1.46 18.23 -12.64
C SER A 321 -0.81 17.47 -11.49
N PHE A 322 -1.58 16.68 -10.75
CA PHE A 322 -1.10 15.84 -9.64
C PHE A 322 -0.61 14.45 -10.10
N LEU A 323 -1.02 14.03 -11.30
CA LEU A 323 -0.72 12.69 -11.79
C LEU A 323 0.74 12.59 -12.24
N SER A 324 1.43 11.51 -11.88
CA SER A 324 2.80 11.23 -12.35
C SER A 324 2.88 11.35 -13.87
N ALA A 325 3.91 12.02 -14.37
CA ALA A 325 4.18 12.13 -15.80
C ALA A 325 4.73 10.85 -16.40
N GLU A 326 5.32 9.98 -15.58
CA GLU A 326 6.05 8.78 -16.00
C GLU A 326 5.46 7.51 -15.37
N ARG A 327 5.77 6.38 -15.99
CA ARG A 327 5.51 5.04 -15.46
C ARG A 327 6.41 4.81 -14.25
N GLN A 328 5.81 4.42 -13.11
CA GLN A 328 6.53 4.30 -11.84
C GLN A 328 7.00 2.88 -11.51
N MET A 329 6.49 1.86 -12.21
CA MET A 329 6.80 0.44 -11.95
C MET A 329 7.48 -0.23 -13.13
N ALA A 330 8.27 0.53 -13.92
CA ALA A 330 9.06 -0.01 -15.01
C ALA A 330 10.28 -0.77 -14.47
N TYR A 331 10.56 -1.94 -15.04
CA TYR A 331 11.77 -2.68 -14.76
C TYR A 331 12.89 -2.28 -15.70
N GLU A 332 14.10 -2.20 -15.15
CA GLU A 332 15.35 -2.11 -15.90
C GLU A 332 16.10 -3.43 -15.75
N LYS A 333 16.65 -3.91 -16.86
CA LYS A 333 17.44 -5.13 -16.90
C LYS A 333 18.89 -4.82 -16.53
N HIS A 334 19.44 -5.57 -15.60
CA HIS A 334 20.82 -5.50 -15.18
C HIS A 334 21.49 -6.88 -15.25
N VAL A 335 22.81 -6.88 -15.30
CA VAL A 335 23.65 -8.09 -15.28
C VAL A 335 24.51 -8.08 -14.02
N VAL A 336 24.60 -9.22 -13.35
CA VAL A 336 25.51 -9.40 -12.21
C VAL A 336 26.95 -9.35 -12.70
N THR A 337 27.71 -8.34 -12.27
CA THR A 337 29.12 -8.12 -12.62
C THR A 337 30.08 -8.64 -11.58
N ALA A 338 29.64 -8.66 -10.29
CA ALA A 338 30.40 -9.25 -9.21
C ALA A 338 29.48 -9.90 -8.18
N PHE A 339 29.96 -10.98 -7.59
CA PHE A 339 29.26 -11.73 -6.55
C PHE A 339 30.27 -12.06 -5.45
N LYS A 340 30.03 -11.54 -4.23
CA LYS A 340 30.91 -11.74 -3.09
C LYS A 340 30.16 -12.36 -1.93
N GLN A 341 30.57 -13.56 -1.51
CA GLN A 341 30.08 -14.18 -0.30
C GLN A 341 30.59 -13.44 0.93
N TYR A 342 29.71 -13.15 1.88
CA TYR A 342 30.03 -12.64 3.20
C TYR A 342 29.39 -13.52 4.27
N GLY A 343 30.23 -14.27 5.00
CA GLY A 343 29.75 -15.25 5.94
C GLY A 343 28.94 -16.38 5.29
N LYS A 344 28.05 -17.01 6.08
CA LYS A 344 27.31 -18.19 5.64
C LYS A 344 26.07 -17.84 4.79
N ASP A 345 25.35 -16.79 5.16
CA ASP A 345 24.00 -16.52 4.68
C ASP A 345 23.84 -15.14 4.01
N THR A 346 24.94 -14.43 3.76
CA THR A 346 24.92 -13.08 3.19
C THR A 346 25.80 -12.99 1.95
N VAL A 347 25.30 -12.29 0.92
CA VAL A 347 26.06 -12.02 -0.30
C VAL A 347 25.97 -10.54 -0.65
N LEU A 348 27.02 -10.04 -1.31
CA LEU A 348 26.98 -8.76 -2.01
C LEU A 348 26.86 -9.06 -3.51
N ILE A 349 25.82 -8.51 -4.12
CA ILE A 349 25.56 -8.61 -5.56
C ILE A 349 25.81 -7.24 -6.16
N THR A 350 26.77 -7.16 -7.07
CA THR A 350 27.07 -5.95 -7.82
C THR A 350 26.53 -6.11 -9.23
N LEU A 351 25.80 -5.11 -9.71
CA LEU A 351 25.18 -5.06 -11.01
C LEU A 351 25.93 -4.07 -11.93
N ASP A 352 25.77 -4.23 -13.21
CA ASP A 352 26.08 -3.17 -14.18
C ASP A 352 25.16 -1.96 -13.96
N GLY A 353 25.63 -0.78 -14.33
CA GLY A 353 24.85 0.45 -14.17
C GLY A 353 24.99 1.10 -12.80
N LYS A 354 24.17 2.12 -12.59
CA LYS A 354 24.17 2.97 -11.39
C LYS A 354 22.77 3.48 -11.06
N LEU A 355 22.53 3.81 -9.79
CA LEU A 355 21.35 4.52 -9.31
C LEU A 355 21.79 5.75 -8.50
N ASP A 356 20.94 6.76 -8.38
CA ASP A 356 21.15 7.91 -7.49
C ASP A 356 20.26 7.78 -6.24
N CYS A 357 20.45 6.67 -5.51
CA CYS A 357 19.67 6.38 -4.31
C CYS A 357 20.10 7.28 -3.15
N LYS A 358 19.15 7.99 -2.57
CA LYS A 358 19.33 8.84 -1.41
C LYS A 358 18.96 8.08 -0.13
N ALA A 359 19.43 8.59 1.03
CA ALA A 359 19.07 8.02 2.33
C ALA A 359 17.54 7.93 2.50
N GLY A 360 17.05 6.77 2.90
CA GLY A 360 15.61 6.49 3.08
C GLY A 360 14.91 5.91 1.86
N GLN A 361 15.57 5.86 0.70
CA GLN A 361 15.05 5.23 -0.51
C GLN A 361 15.48 3.76 -0.64
N PHE A 362 14.76 3.02 -1.48
CA PHE A 362 15.02 1.61 -1.78
C PHE A 362 14.59 1.26 -3.20
N ALA A 363 15.03 0.11 -3.71
CA ALA A 363 14.64 -0.45 -4.99
C ALA A 363 14.03 -1.85 -4.83
N PHE A 364 13.24 -2.28 -5.81
CA PHE A 364 12.82 -3.68 -5.89
C PHE A 364 13.74 -4.46 -6.80
N LEU A 365 14.08 -5.67 -6.38
CA LEU A 365 14.73 -6.68 -7.19
C LEU A 365 13.70 -7.72 -7.61
N TRP A 366 13.68 -8.05 -8.90
CA TRP A 366 12.78 -9.03 -9.48
C TRP A 366 13.54 -10.10 -10.25
N LEU A 367 13.22 -11.35 -9.96
CA LEU A 367 13.61 -12.51 -10.78
C LEU A 367 12.34 -13.08 -11.40
N PRO A 368 12.19 -13.04 -12.73
CA PRO A 368 11.03 -13.57 -13.42
C PRO A 368 10.69 -14.99 -12.98
N MET A 369 9.40 -15.28 -12.79
CA MET A 369 8.87 -16.57 -12.33
C MET A 369 9.27 -17.00 -10.91
N ILE A 370 10.15 -16.26 -10.22
CA ILE A 370 10.62 -16.59 -8.87
C ILE A 370 10.01 -15.63 -7.84
N GLY A 371 10.05 -14.32 -8.09
CA GLY A 371 9.46 -13.35 -7.17
C GLY A 371 10.10 -11.97 -7.22
N GLU A 372 9.65 -11.11 -6.34
CA GLU A 372 10.12 -9.74 -6.18
C GLU A 372 10.15 -9.35 -4.70
N LYS A 373 11.16 -8.56 -4.30
CA LYS A 373 11.24 -7.96 -2.95
C LYS A 373 11.96 -6.61 -2.98
N PRO A 374 11.64 -5.70 -2.03
CA PRO A 374 12.38 -4.45 -1.84
C PRO A 374 13.71 -4.71 -1.12
N PHE A 375 14.75 -3.96 -1.52
CA PHE A 375 16.08 -3.97 -0.90
C PHE A 375 16.64 -2.56 -0.84
N SER A 376 17.38 -2.28 0.23
CA SER A 376 18.21 -1.08 0.33
C SER A 376 19.39 -1.16 -0.63
N VAL A 377 19.71 -0.04 -1.27
CA VAL A 377 20.90 0.08 -2.13
C VAL A 377 22.10 0.35 -1.23
N ALA A 378 23.10 -0.53 -1.29
CA ALA A 378 24.33 -0.37 -0.51
C ALA A 378 25.31 0.62 -1.20
N HIS A 379 25.48 0.49 -2.52
CA HIS A 379 26.29 1.41 -3.31
C HIS A 379 25.55 1.80 -4.58
N ASN A 380 25.66 3.07 -4.94
CA ASN A 380 25.02 3.63 -6.12
C ASN A 380 25.80 3.36 -7.41
N ASP A 381 27.13 3.33 -7.34
CA ASP A 381 28.05 3.13 -8.46
C ASP A 381 29.34 2.45 -7.96
N PRO A 382 29.62 1.19 -8.35
CA PRO A 382 28.71 0.30 -9.07
C PRO A 382 27.50 -0.10 -8.21
N LEU A 383 26.36 -0.30 -8.85
CA LEU A 383 25.10 -0.62 -8.16
C LEU A 383 25.22 -1.94 -7.38
N THR A 384 25.14 -1.86 -6.05
CA THR A 384 25.38 -3.02 -5.17
C THR A 384 24.29 -3.19 -4.13
N PHE A 385 23.86 -4.45 -3.94
CA PHE A 385 22.88 -4.86 -2.93
C PHE A 385 23.49 -5.87 -1.96
N ILE A 386 23.07 -5.80 -0.69
CA ILE A 386 23.40 -6.77 0.35
C ILE A 386 22.19 -7.67 0.57
N ILE A 387 22.35 -8.95 0.29
CA ILE A 387 21.27 -9.92 0.38
C ILE A 387 21.58 -10.93 1.48
N LYS A 388 20.68 -11.03 2.46
CA LYS A 388 20.70 -12.10 3.47
C LYS A 388 19.65 -13.15 3.11
N LYS A 389 20.07 -14.41 3.09
CA LYS A 389 19.22 -15.57 2.86
C LYS A 389 18.18 -15.68 4.00
N ARG A 390 16.90 -15.52 3.68
CA ARG A 390 15.79 -15.62 4.65
C ARG A 390 14.59 -16.42 4.14
N GLY A 391 14.50 -16.64 2.83
CA GLY A 391 13.38 -17.33 2.21
C GLY A 391 13.64 -17.58 0.73
N PRO A 392 12.68 -18.20 0.01
CA PRO A 392 12.91 -18.71 -1.34
C PRO A 392 13.45 -17.67 -2.33
N PHE A 393 12.96 -16.42 -2.29
CA PHE A 393 13.42 -15.37 -3.18
C PHE A 393 14.85 -14.92 -2.87
N SER A 394 15.17 -14.63 -1.61
CA SER A 394 16.53 -14.26 -1.22
C SER A 394 17.53 -15.42 -1.38
N GLU A 395 17.07 -16.67 -1.26
CA GLU A 395 17.88 -17.86 -1.60
C GLU A 395 18.19 -17.91 -3.09
N ALA A 396 17.21 -17.65 -3.95
CA ALA A 396 17.43 -17.58 -5.39
C ALA A 396 18.45 -16.48 -5.76
N LEU A 397 18.37 -15.31 -5.12
CA LEU A 397 19.36 -14.24 -5.28
C LEU A 397 20.76 -14.68 -4.82
N CYS A 398 20.88 -15.39 -3.69
CA CYS A 398 22.15 -15.90 -3.19
C CYS A 398 22.77 -17.00 -4.07
N ASN A 399 22.02 -17.59 -4.97
CA ASN A 399 22.48 -18.62 -5.91
C ASN A 399 22.79 -18.06 -7.32
N LEU A 400 22.70 -16.74 -7.52
CA LEU A 400 23.11 -16.11 -8.78
C LEU A 400 24.63 -16.19 -8.97
N SER A 401 25.06 -16.02 -10.20
CA SER A 401 26.47 -15.95 -10.59
C SER A 401 26.71 -14.72 -11.47
N VAL A 402 27.97 -14.36 -11.65
CA VAL A 402 28.38 -13.34 -12.64
C VAL A 402 27.83 -13.72 -14.01
N GLY A 403 27.20 -12.75 -14.69
CA GLY A 403 26.50 -12.93 -15.95
C GLY A 403 25.01 -13.24 -15.81
N SER A 404 24.48 -13.50 -14.60
CA SER A 404 23.04 -13.66 -14.37
C SER A 404 22.30 -12.35 -14.60
N GLU A 405 21.08 -12.44 -15.14
CA GLU A 405 20.18 -11.30 -15.32
C GLU A 405 19.36 -11.05 -14.04
N LEU A 406 19.19 -9.80 -13.67
CA LEU A 406 18.36 -9.33 -12.56
C LEU A 406 17.65 -8.07 -12.97
N PHE A 407 16.37 -7.96 -12.62
CA PHE A 407 15.56 -6.80 -12.96
C PHE A 407 15.38 -5.90 -11.74
N VAL A 408 15.55 -4.60 -11.94
CA VAL A 408 15.45 -3.58 -10.89
C VAL A 408 14.37 -2.59 -11.25
N ARG A 409 13.55 -2.17 -10.29
CA ARG A 409 12.62 -1.06 -10.44
C ARG A 409 12.66 -0.11 -9.24
N GLY A 410 12.36 1.12 -9.47
CA GLY A 410 12.41 2.21 -8.47
C GLY A 410 13.40 3.27 -8.92
N LEU A 411 13.74 4.21 -8.06
CA LEU A 411 13.73 4.24 -6.58
C LEU A 411 12.36 4.62 -5.99
N TYR A 412 12.11 4.12 -4.78
CA TYR A 412 10.91 4.42 -4.01
C TYR A 412 11.24 5.03 -2.65
N GLY A 413 10.29 5.78 -2.11
CA GLY A 413 10.48 6.55 -0.91
C GLY A 413 11.05 7.95 -1.18
N ALA A 414 10.76 8.88 -0.28
CA ALA A 414 11.40 10.18 -0.31
C ALA A 414 12.80 10.10 0.31
N GLN A 415 13.68 10.98 -0.11
CA GLN A 415 14.94 11.23 0.57
C GLN A 415 14.67 11.64 2.03
N LEU A 416 15.50 11.19 2.95
CA LEU A 416 15.46 11.61 4.33
C LEU A 416 15.65 13.13 4.44
N GLU A 417 14.63 13.79 4.98
CA GLU A 417 14.70 15.20 5.38
C GLU A 417 15.11 15.26 6.85
N ASN A 418 16.34 15.68 7.11
CA ASN A 418 16.85 15.86 8.46
C ASN A 418 17.33 17.31 8.66
N LYS A 419 17.27 17.79 9.90
CA LYS A 419 17.90 19.07 10.26
C LYS A 419 19.42 18.88 10.29
N PRO A 420 20.20 19.80 9.72
CA PRO A 420 21.65 19.75 9.87
C PRO A 420 22.05 19.75 11.34
N THR A 421 22.93 18.86 11.74
CA THR A 421 23.44 18.72 13.10
C THR A 421 24.98 18.70 13.09
N LYS A 422 25.62 19.15 14.18
CA LYS A 422 27.08 19.08 14.30
C LYS A 422 27.58 17.64 14.45
N GLN A 423 26.77 16.80 15.10
CA GLN A 423 27.12 15.42 15.42
C GLN A 423 25.97 14.49 15.12
N ALA A 424 26.29 13.29 14.66
CA ALA A 424 25.32 12.21 14.44
C ALA A 424 25.85 10.87 14.96
N LEU A 425 24.92 10.07 15.46
CA LEU A 425 25.16 8.70 15.88
C LEU A 425 24.36 7.75 14.96
N LEU A 426 25.07 6.88 14.25
CA LEU A 426 24.49 5.87 13.38
C LEU A 426 24.63 4.51 14.04
N ILE A 427 23.52 3.81 14.24
CA ILE A 427 23.52 2.48 14.87
C ILE A 427 22.80 1.50 13.95
N ALA A 428 23.51 0.46 13.50
CA ALA A 428 22.91 -0.55 12.65
C ALA A 428 23.08 -1.97 13.20
N GLY A 429 22.07 -2.81 12.99
CA GLY A 429 22.07 -4.23 13.29
C GLY A 429 22.01 -5.08 12.02
N GLY A 430 22.97 -6.01 11.87
CA GLY A 430 22.98 -6.98 10.77
C GLY A 430 23.03 -6.33 9.39
N THR A 431 22.18 -6.77 8.47
CA THR A 431 22.11 -6.24 7.09
C THR A 431 21.52 -4.83 6.98
N GLY A 432 20.98 -4.27 8.08
CA GLY A 432 20.59 -2.85 8.13
C GLY A 432 21.75 -1.90 7.84
N VAL A 433 23.00 -2.36 7.93
CA VAL A 433 24.18 -1.61 7.50
C VAL A 433 24.10 -1.13 6.04
N ALA A 434 23.33 -1.77 5.19
CA ALA A 434 23.17 -1.43 3.77
C ALA A 434 22.68 0.00 3.50
N VAL A 435 21.94 0.62 4.41
CA VAL A 435 21.46 2.00 4.23
C VAL A 435 22.47 3.06 4.69
N LEU A 436 23.50 2.66 5.43
CA LEU A 436 24.43 3.59 6.05
C LEU A 436 25.33 4.34 5.05
N PRO A 437 25.84 3.77 3.94
CA PRO A 437 26.68 4.50 3.01
C PRO A 437 25.99 5.76 2.45
N SER A 438 24.73 5.64 1.99
CA SER A 438 23.97 6.79 1.47
C SER A 438 23.66 7.82 2.57
N LEU A 439 23.33 7.36 3.78
CA LEU A 439 23.11 8.23 4.93
C LEU A 439 24.39 8.95 5.37
N ALA A 440 25.49 8.22 5.48
CA ALA A 440 26.78 8.80 5.88
C ALA A 440 27.29 9.82 4.85
N SER A 441 27.10 9.56 3.56
CA SER A 441 27.42 10.51 2.49
C SER A 441 26.60 11.80 2.63
N GLN A 442 25.28 11.69 2.81
CA GLN A 442 24.41 12.85 3.01
C GLN A 442 24.83 13.69 4.24
N LEU A 443 25.12 13.03 5.37
CA LEU A 443 25.55 13.71 6.60
C LEU A 443 26.93 14.36 6.44
N LYS A 444 27.86 13.71 5.72
CA LYS A 444 29.19 14.29 5.42
C LYS A 444 29.09 15.56 4.57
N GLU A 445 28.20 15.56 3.56
CA GLU A 445 27.91 16.75 2.74
C GLU A 445 27.36 17.91 3.58
N GLN A 446 26.65 17.61 4.67
CA GLN A 446 26.14 18.58 5.63
C GLN A 446 27.21 19.04 6.66
N GLY A 447 28.42 18.48 6.60
CA GLY A 447 29.51 18.80 7.55
C GLY A 447 29.35 18.13 8.93
N THR A 448 28.54 17.09 9.06
CA THR A 448 28.24 16.41 10.32
C THR A 448 29.36 15.46 10.71
N GLN A 449 29.85 15.51 11.95
CA GLN A 449 30.75 14.51 12.54
C GLN A 449 29.95 13.25 12.93
N MET A 450 30.44 12.08 12.56
CA MET A 450 29.70 10.83 12.75
C MET A 450 30.42 9.88 13.71
N THR A 451 29.61 9.24 14.57
CA THR A 451 29.97 8.03 15.33
C THR A 451 29.11 6.89 14.80
N ILE A 452 29.75 5.78 14.38
CA ILE A 452 29.07 4.65 13.73
C ILE A 452 29.27 3.40 14.59
N LEU A 453 28.15 2.80 15.02
CA LEU A 453 28.13 1.58 15.83
C LEU A 453 27.42 0.47 15.06
N ILE A 454 28.09 -0.65 14.87
CA ILE A 454 27.54 -1.80 14.13
C ILE A 454 27.48 -3.03 15.03
N GLY A 455 26.31 -3.67 15.06
CA GLY A 455 26.13 -5.01 15.61
C GLY A 455 25.96 -6.03 14.48
N THR A 456 26.81 -7.06 14.43
CA THR A 456 26.71 -8.13 13.43
C THR A 456 26.75 -9.52 14.08
N SER A 457 26.24 -10.53 13.39
CA SER A 457 26.35 -11.92 13.86
C SER A 457 27.72 -12.52 13.64
N GLU A 458 28.46 -12.03 12.65
CA GLU A 458 29.78 -12.58 12.31
C GLU A 458 30.65 -11.52 11.62
N GLU A 459 31.95 -11.75 11.68
CA GLU A 459 32.98 -11.06 10.90
C GLU A 459 33.56 -12.02 9.87
N VAL A 460 33.97 -11.49 8.74
CA VAL A 460 34.68 -12.24 7.71
C VAL A 460 36.08 -11.67 7.56
N SER A 461 37.09 -12.50 7.74
CA SER A 461 38.51 -12.07 7.74
C SER A 461 38.80 -10.95 8.76
N GLY A 462 38.16 -11.01 9.94
CA GLY A 462 38.34 -10.03 11.02
C GLY A 462 37.70 -8.68 10.77
N LYS A 463 36.81 -8.54 9.77
CA LYS A 463 36.10 -7.29 9.45
C LYS A 463 34.60 -7.47 9.42
N ALA A 464 33.88 -6.46 9.88
CA ALA A 464 32.46 -6.33 9.69
C ALA A 464 32.12 -5.95 8.23
N LEU A 465 30.86 -6.18 7.86
CA LEU A 465 30.36 -5.79 6.55
C LEU A 465 30.43 -4.24 6.41
N LEU A 466 31.02 -3.76 5.31
CA LEU A 466 31.27 -2.33 5.03
C LEU A 466 32.16 -1.58 6.05
N GLU A 467 32.95 -2.28 6.88
CA GLU A 467 33.78 -1.67 7.93
C GLU A 467 34.76 -0.63 7.37
N ASP A 468 35.54 -0.96 6.33
CA ASP A 468 36.55 -0.05 5.75
C ASP A 468 35.91 1.21 5.17
N GLU A 469 34.77 1.05 4.53
CA GLU A 469 34.05 2.17 3.92
C GLU A 469 33.42 3.08 4.97
N LEU A 470 32.69 2.52 5.93
CA LEU A 470 32.03 3.29 6.98
C LEU A 470 33.04 3.95 7.91
N GLY A 471 34.18 3.32 8.17
CA GLY A 471 35.29 3.89 8.92
C GLY A 471 35.90 5.15 8.29
N ALA A 472 35.76 5.33 6.97
CA ALA A 472 36.20 6.55 6.28
C ALA A 472 35.28 7.76 6.49
N PHE A 473 34.08 7.57 7.05
CA PHE A 473 33.14 8.63 7.34
C PHE A 473 33.26 9.22 8.75
N GLY A 474 33.73 8.44 9.73
CA GLY A 474 33.81 8.89 11.12
C GLY A 474 34.37 7.84 12.07
N SER A 475 34.22 8.04 13.38
CA SER A 475 34.62 7.00 14.34
C SER A 475 33.72 5.77 14.20
N PHE A 476 34.36 4.62 14.04
CA PHE A 476 33.68 3.35 13.79
C PHE A 476 33.97 2.34 14.90
N THR A 477 32.95 1.68 15.42
CA THR A 477 33.08 0.57 16.36
C THR A 477 32.09 -0.55 15.99
N CYS A 478 32.58 -1.77 15.97
CA CYS A 478 31.77 -2.95 15.68
C CYS A 478 31.83 -3.94 16.83
N ILE A 479 30.69 -4.54 17.13
CA ILE A 479 30.54 -5.73 17.96
C ILE A 479 30.02 -6.88 17.09
N ALA A 480 30.64 -8.03 17.21
CA ALA A 480 30.25 -9.23 16.49
C ALA A 480 30.09 -10.40 17.46
N ASP A 481 29.01 -11.19 17.32
CA ASP A 481 28.80 -12.39 18.15
C ASP A 481 29.96 -13.36 18.03
N ARG A 482 30.57 -13.43 16.86
CA ARG A 482 31.79 -14.20 16.55
C ARG A 482 32.90 -13.23 16.14
N GLY A 483 33.84 -12.98 17.06
CA GLY A 483 34.99 -12.11 16.82
C GLY A 483 35.15 -11.02 17.87
N ARG A 484 34.22 -10.12 17.99
CA ARG A 484 34.21 -9.01 18.98
C ARG A 484 32.96 -9.12 19.85
N PRO A 485 32.93 -10.04 20.85
CA PRO A 485 31.71 -10.34 21.61
C PRO A 485 31.22 -9.15 22.43
N GLY A 486 29.90 -9.05 22.56
CA GLY A 486 29.21 -8.00 23.30
C GLY A 486 27.88 -7.65 22.63
N ARG A 487 27.22 -6.63 23.16
CA ARG A 487 26.02 -6.06 22.56
C ARG A 487 26.32 -4.64 22.09
N VAL A 488 25.97 -4.32 20.86
CA VAL A 488 26.21 -2.96 20.32
C VAL A 488 25.54 -1.88 21.16
N LEU A 489 24.42 -2.18 21.82
CA LEU A 489 23.73 -1.23 22.69
C LEU A 489 24.48 -0.97 24.02
N ASP A 490 25.43 -1.83 24.43
CA ASP A 490 26.26 -1.59 25.60
C ASP A 490 27.33 -0.51 25.32
N LEU A 491 27.71 -0.38 24.05
CA LEU A 491 28.62 0.70 23.61
C LEU A 491 28.02 2.10 23.82
N LEU A 492 26.69 2.20 23.87
CA LEU A 492 26.04 3.47 24.16
C LEU A 492 26.47 4.05 25.53
N ASP A 493 26.82 3.20 26.49
CA ASP A 493 27.25 3.65 27.82
C ASP A 493 28.67 4.26 27.81
N THR A 494 29.45 3.96 26.78
CA THR A 494 30.85 4.39 26.65
C THR A 494 31.05 5.65 25.81
N ILE A 495 30.03 6.09 25.08
CA ILE A 495 30.11 7.29 24.22
C ILE A 495 29.49 8.52 24.89
N ALA A 496 30.07 9.69 24.63
CA ALA A 496 29.44 10.94 25.01
C ALA A 496 28.26 11.23 24.07
N LEU A 497 27.11 11.56 24.65
CA LEU A 497 25.91 11.97 23.93
C LEU A 497 25.61 13.42 24.17
N ASP A 498 25.35 14.18 23.12
CA ASP A 498 24.85 15.55 23.17
C ASP A 498 23.35 15.55 22.87
N PRO A 499 22.51 16.25 23.65
CA PRO A 499 21.05 16.29 23.39
C PRO A 499 20.67 16.77 21.98
N GLY A 500 21.52 17.57 21.34
CA GLY A 500 21.36 18.03 19.95
C GLY A 500 21.87 17.07 18.88
N MET A 501 22.45 15.94 19.26
CA MET A 501 22.95 14.90 18.35
C MET A 501 21.79 14.22 17.64
N ALA A 502 21.86 14.07 16.31
CA ALA A 502 20.91 13.24 15.57
C ALA A 502 21.29 11.76 15.66
N CYS A 503 20.35 10.91 16.01
CA CYS A 503 20.56 9.46 16.16
C CYS A 503 19.74 8.71 15.11
N TYR A 504 20.39 7.83 14.34
CA TYR A 504 19.78 7.04 13.29
C TYR A 504 19.89 5.55 13.63
N LEU A 505 18.75 4.89 13.74
CA LEU A 505 18.64 3.49 14.12
C LEU A 505 18.18 2.65 12.93
N VAL A 506 18.91 1.59 12.64
CA VAL A 506 18.59 0.67 11.52
C VAL A 506 18.73 -0.77 12.00
N GLY A 507 17.67 -1.56 11.86
CA GLY A 507 17.67 -2.97 12.25
C GLY A 507 16.29 -3.49 12.62
N PRO A 508 16.20 -4.64 13.29
CA PRO A 508 14.92 -5.18 13.77
C PRO A 508 14.17 -4.21 14.67
N GLU A 509 12.84 -4.20 14.60
CA GLU A 509 11.99 -3.25 15.36
C GLU A 509 12.29 -3.29 16.86
N ILE A 510 12.40 -4.49 17.45
CA ILE A 510 12.75 -4.65 18.88
C ILE A 510 14.13 -4.03 19.21
N PHE A 511 15.11 -4.18 18.32
CA PHE A 511 16.43 -3.58 18.50
C PHE A 511 16.34 -2.05 18.51
N MET A 512 15.61 -1.48 17.56
CA MET A 512 15.43 -0.02 17.47
C MET A 512 14.61 0.53 18.65
N ALA A 513 13.59 -0.19 19.11
CA ALA A 513 12.79 0.22 20.27
C ALA A 513 13.63 0.26 21.57
N ILE A 514 14.46 -0.77 21.81
CA ILE A 514 15.37 -0.81 22.97
C ILE A 514 16.43 0.30 22.88
N ALA A 515 17.04 0.47 21.69
CA ALA A 515 18.02 1.54 21.45
C ALA A 515 17.41 2.93 21.69
N SER A 516 16.18 3.15 21.22
CA SER A 516 15.46 4.41 21.40
C SER A 516 15.26 4.73 22.88
N ARG A 517 14.76 3.77 23.67
CA ARG A 517 14.57 3.95 25.12
C ARG A 517 15.88 4.32 25.83
N LYS A 518 16.97 3.64 25.45
CA LYS A 518 18.30 3.90 26.05
C LYS A 518 18.82 5.29 25.70
N LEU A 519 18.67 5.74 24.46
CA LEU A 519 19.07 7.06 24.00
C LEU A 519 18.24 8.18 24.63
N LEU A 520 16.91 8.01 24.70
CA LEU A 520 16.01 8.96 25.37
C LEU A 520 16.34 9.08 26.85
N GLY A 521 16.59 7.94 27.54
CA GLY A 521 17.02 7.93 28.94
C GLY A 521 18.36 8.64 29.20
N ARG A 522 19.16 8.85 28.14
CA ARG A 522 20.44 9.57 28.19
C ARG A 522 20.37 11.00 27.62
N GLY A 523 19.16 11.53 27.41
CA GLY A 523 18.92 12.92 27.09
C GLY A 523 18.82 13.26 25.59
N ILE A 524 18.86 12.28 24.68
CA ILE A 524 18.53 12.51 23.26
C ILE A 524 17.05 12.86 23.17
N THR A 525 16.71 13.88 22.38
CA THR A 525 15.32 14.31 22.21
C THR A 525 14.59 13.46 21.17
N GLU A 526 13.26 13.28 21.32
CA GLU A 526 12.42 12.50 20.41
C GLU A 526 12.51 12.97 18.95
N GLU A 527 12.67 14.27 18.73
CA GLU A 527 12.78 14.89 17.40
C GLU A 527 14.13 14.64 16.70
N ASN A 528 15.16 14.28 17.45
CA ASN A 528 16.50 13.97 16.94
C ASN A 528 16.73 12.47 16.76
N LEU A 529 15.72 11.65 16.98
CA LEU A 529 15.80 10.20 16.89
C LEU A 529 15.02 9.70 15.66
N TYR A 530 15.72 9.02 14.75
CA TYR A 530 15.20 8.50 13.48
C TYR A 530 15.33 6.98 13.43
N LEU A 531 14.24 6.30 13.10
CA LEU A 531 14.19 4.84 12.98
C LEU A 531 13.89 4.45 11.52
N SER A 532 14.67 3.50 10.99
CA SER A 532 14.43 2.97 9.63
C SER A 532 13.37 1.87 9.68
N MET A 533 12.14 2.21 9.31
CA MET A 533 10.99 1.33 9.38
C MET A 533 10.86 0.48 8.12
N GLU A 534 11.30 -0.77 8.19
CA GLU A 534 11.15 -1.78 7.13
C GLU A 534 9.75 -2.40 7.20
N ARG A 535 8.78 -1.82 6.49
CA ARG A 535 7.41 -2.34 6.42
C ARG A 535 7.23 -3.24 5.19
N MET A 536 6.24 -4.14 5.25
CA MET A 536 5.87 -4.96 4.10
C MET A 536 5.50 -4.07 2.91
N THR A 537 6.26 -4.11 1.85
CA THR A 537 6.04 -3.26 0.67
C THR A 537 5.81 -4.14 -0.56
N LEU A 538 4.62 -4.00 -1.19
CA LEU A 538 4.21 -4.81 -2.33
C LEU A 538 4.24 -4.03 -3.65
N CYS A 539 3.79 -2.77 -3.65
CA CYS A 539 3.67 -1.99 -4.90
C CYS A 539 4.77 -0.94 -5.10
N GLY A 540 5.26 -0.29 -4.05
CA GLY A 540 6.21 0.82 -4.13
C GLY A 540 5.58 2.19 -4.41
N ILE A 541 4.31 2.23 -4.85
CA ILE A 541 3.64 3.43 -5.36
C ILE A 541 2.47 3.93 -4.49
N GLY A 542 2.39 3.51 -3.23
CA GLY A 542 1.33 3.96 -2.29
C GLY A 542 -0.03 3.29 -2.48
N MET A 543 -0.24 2.51 -3.54
CA MET A 543 -1.55 1.95 -3.89
C MET A 543 -2.05 0.89 -2.89
N CYS A 544 -1.20 -0.07 -2.50
CA CYS A 544 -1.66 -1.22 -1.69
C CYS A 544 -1.87 -0.90 -0.21
N GLY A 545 -1.21 0.12 0.34
CA GLY A 545 -1.31 0.50 1.75
C GLY A 545 -0.56 -0.41 2.74
N GLU A 546 0.06 -1.51 2.30
CA GLU A 546 0.71 -2.48 3.21
C GLU A 546 1.93 -1.91 3.94
N CYS A 547 2.63 -0.95 3.32
CA CYS A 547 3.80 -0.31 3.91
C CYS A 547 3.46 0.84 4.86
N ALA A 548 2.24 0.92 5.36
CA ALA A 548 1.83 1.95 6.29
C ALA A 548 2.61 1.87 7.61
N CYS A 549 3.06 3.02 8.06
CA CYS A 549 3.65 3.28 9.34
C CYS A 549 2.89 4.49 9.93
N GLY A 550 1.91 4.23 10.79
CA GLY A 550 0.88 5.20 11.08
C GLY A 550 0.15 5.62 9.78
N ASP A 551 -0.03 6.90 9.59
CA ASP A 551 -0.67 7.49 8.42
C ASP A 551 0.26 7.68 7.20
N ARG A 552 1.55 7.30 7.29
CA ARG A 552 2.54 7.43 6.23
C ARG A 552 2.87 6.11 5.56
N LEU A 553 2.95 6.14 4.23
CA LEU A 553 3.40 4.99 3.43
C LEU A 553 4.92 5.09 3.22
N THR A 554 5.69 4.13 3.75
CA THR A 554 7.16 4.18 3.64
C THR A 554 7.65 4.21 2.19
N CYS A 555 6.92 3.62 1.25
CA CYS A 555 7.24 3.70 -0.18
C CYS A 555 7.03 5.10 -0.79
N ARG A 556 6.43 6.06 -0.06
CA ARG A 556 6.26 7.47 -0.46
C ARG A 556 7.05 8.42 0.42
N TRP A 557 7.10 8.16 1.73
CA TRP A 557 7.77 9.03 2.69
C TRP A 557 9.23 8.65 2.96
N GLY A 558 9.70 7.51 2.45
CA GLY A 558 11.00 6.94 2.81
C GLY A 558 10.92 6.07 4.05
N THR A 559 12.00 5.32 4.33
CA THR A 559 12.04 4.37 5.45
C THR A 559 12.31 5.03 6.79
N PHE A 560 13.00 6.17 6.83
CA PHE A 560 13.30 6.84 8.10
C PHE A 560 12.11 7.64 8.64
N MET A 561 11.66 7.26 9.84
CA MET A 561 10.61 7.95 10.58
C MET A 561 11.17 8.52 11.88
N ARG A 562 10.75 9.73 12.25
CA ARG A 562 11.11 10.33 13.53
C ARG A 562 10.40 9.63 14.68
N TYR A 563 11.04 9.52 15.83
CA TYR A 563 10.48 8.87 17.01
C TYR A 563 9.21 9.57 17.52
N ASP A 564 9.17 10.91 17.55
CA ASP A 564 8.00 11.67 17.98
C ASP A 564 6.77 11.42 17.07
N PHE A 565 6.99 11.22 15.77
CA PHE A 565 5.94 10.80 14.84
C PHE A 565 5.47 9.37 15.15
N LEU A 566 6.40 8.41 15.31
CA LEU A 566 6.06 7.02 15.63
C LEU A 566 5.28 6.91 16.95
N LYS A 567 5.71 7.65 17.97
CA LYS A 567 5.04 7.68 19.27
C LYS A 567 3.59 8.15 19.18
N ARG A 568 3.30 9.09 18.29
CA ARG A 568 1.96 9.64 18.10
C ARG A 568 1.09 8.79 17.18
N GLU A 569 1.63 8.29 16.07
CA GLU A 569 0.86 7.72 14.96
C GLU A 569 1.00 6.18 14.82
N ALA A 570 1.98 5.58 15.50
CA ALA A 570 2.32 4.16 15.37
C ALA A 570 3.00 3.63 16.65
N SER A 571 2.46 3.97 17.83
CA SER A 571 3.07 3.66 19.12
C SER A 571 3.25 2.16 19.37
N GLU A 572 2.43 1.32 18.75
CA GLU A 572 2.55 -0.14 18.81
C GLU A 572 3.91 -0.66 18.27
N LEU A 573 4.54 0.08 17.35
CA LEU A 573 5.86 -0.26 16.80
C LEU A 573 7.02 0.04 17.77
N LEU A 574 6.75 0.75 18.85
CA LEU A 574 7.69 1.08 19.91
C LEU A 574 7.44 0.25 21.19
N ALA A 575 6.33 -0.49 21.26
CA ALA A 575 5.86 -1.22 22.42
C ALA A 575 6.47 -2.64 22.48
N TYR A 576 7.79 -2.73 22.60
CA TYR A 576 8.51 -3.97 22.90
C TYR A 576 9.01 -3.91 24.35
N ASP A 577 8.56 -4.84 25.19
CA ASP A 577 8.98 -5.02 26.58
C ASP A 577 10.40 -5.62 26.71
#